data_df784f59b2a854d82df9c744aaebc006
#
_entry.id   df784f59b2a854d82df9c744aaebc006
#
_cell.length_a   1.000
_cell.length_b   1.000
_cell.length_c   1.000
_cell.angle_alpha   90.00
_cell.angle_beta   90.00
_cell.angle_gamma   90.00
#
_symmetry.space_group_name_H-M   'P 1'
#
loop_
_entity.id
_entity.type
_entity.pdbx_description
1 polymer ?
#
loop_
_entity_poly.entity_id
_entity_poly.type
_entity_poly.pdbx_seq_one_letter_code
_entity_poly.pdbx_strand_id
1 'polypeptide(L)'
;MVTGGTAVIEPIRALRPRSTELLRGDLRDVSLVSLLQLAQVEAVSGWLRVEGRGEIALLKGHVGSVVCGRLSGVEALRELAFHDRGRFVLARGEPAGDRCGDNVTFALMDAYRLRDEWKRLADAVLRRVDERPWKPTGGPFDPIVLELDGQRTLSELVDPDLGIATLVIDAALDALRLGAIERVPAAQRRPPALAAVDTEDIDVMVERGRELLRRGDLDAAEQLLRRALTRRPGDRVIQQNLRALARRRTATDAEDHR
;
A
#
# COMPACT_ATOMS: atom_id res chain seq x y z
N MET A 1 24.50 5.36 21.30
CA MET A 1 23.68 6.48 20.79
C MET A 1 23.62 6.32 19.28
N VAL A 2 22.50 5.81 18.76
CA VAL A 2 22.28 5.66 17.31
C VAL A 2 21.31 6.78 16.93
N THR A 3 21.82 7.80 16.25
CA THR A 3 21.05 8.90 15.70
C THR A 3 20.25 8.39 14.50
N GLY A 4 18.94 8.20 14.69
CA GLY A 4 17.99 7.89 13.63
C GLY A 4 17.83 9.10 12.69
N GLY A 5 18.48 9.05 11.55
CA GLY A 5 18.27 10.00 10.46
C GLY A 5 16.90 9.73 9.82
N THR A 6 15.93 10.59 10.06
CA THR A 6 14.67 10.62 9.32
C THR A 6 14.99 11.02 7.88
N ALA A 7 15.01 10.06 6.98
CA ALA A 7 15.14 10.32 5.54
C ALA A 7 13.85 11.05 5.10
N VAL A 8 13.96 12.34 4.89
CA VAL A 8 12.93 13.15 4.24
C VAL A 8 12.82 12.67 2.79
N ILE A 9 11.68 12.04 2.44
CA ILE A 9 11.39 11.66 1.06
C ILE A 9 11.15 12.95 0.29
N GLU A 10 12.15 13.38 -0.49
CA GLU A 10 11.94 14.47 -1.45
C GLU A 10 10.83 14.05 -2.43
N PRO A 11 9.86 14.93 -2.71
CA PRO A 11 8.84 14.67 -3.73
C PRO A 11 9.53 14.39 -5.06
N ILE A 12 9.00 13.39 -5.80
CA ILE A 12 9.47 12.96 -7.12
C ILE A 12 9.75 14.21 -7.96
N ARG A 13 11.04 14.50 -8.17
CA ARG A 13 11.48 15.69 -8.90
C ARG A 13 10.82 15.73 -10.28
N ALA A 14 10.21 16.86 -10.61
CA ALA A 14 9.79 17.18 -11.97
C ALA A 14 10.89 16.77 -12.97
N LEU A 15 10.50 16.29 -14.16
CA LEU A 15 11.42 15.91 -15.25
C LEU A 15 12.61 16.85 -15.28
N ARG A 16 13.82 16.29 -15.13
CA ARG A 16 15.04 17.10 -15.18
C ARG A 16 15.06 17.87 -16.51
N PRO A 17 15.47 19.13 -16.55
CA PRO A 17 15.24 20.04 -17.70
C PRO A 17 15.91 19.64 -19.04
N ARG A 18 16.46 18.43 -19.16
CA ARG A 18 17.08 17.89 -20.39
C ARG A 18 16.64 16.48 -20.74
N SER A 19 15.51 15.99 -20.21
CA SER A 19 15.01 14.67 -20.59
C SER A 19 14.06 14.74 -21.77
N THR A 20 14.30 13.95 -22.82
CA THR A 20 13.40 13.82 -23.96
C THR A 20 12.49 12.62 -23.76
N GLU A 21 11.19 12.84 -23.73
CA GLU A 21 10.20 11.76 -23.67
C GLU A 21 10.31 10.90 -24.93
N LEU A 22 10.44 9.59 -24.75
CA LEU A 22 10.50 8.59 -25.83
C LEU A 22 9.18 7.89 -26.02
N LEU A 23 8.54 7.51 -24.89
CA LEU A 23 7.32 6.72 -24.89
C LEU A 23 6.49 7.04 -23.63
N ARG A 24 5.17 7.08 -23.81
CA ARG A 24 4.19 7.23 -22.74
C ARG A 24 3.07 6.23 -22.95
N GLY A 25 2.53 5.68 -21.86
CA GLY A 25 1.42 4.73 -21.94
C GLY A 25 0.90 4.32 -20.57
N ASP A 26 0.22 3.17 -20.55
CA ASP A 26 -0.28 2.55 -19.33
C ASP A 26 0.23 1.10 -19.26
N LEU A 27 0.57 0.63 -18.05
CA LEU A 27 1.06 -0.73 -17.81
C LEU A 27 0.01 -1.81 -18.12
N ARG A 28 -1.26 -1.44 -18.27
CA ARG A 28 -2.32 -2.34 -18.76
C ARG A 28 -2.11 -2.74 -20.23
N ASP A 29 -1.52 -1.84 -21.00
CA ASP A 29 -1.32 -2.04 -22.45
C ASP A 29 0.06 -2.63 -22.75
N VAL A 30 1.08 -2.22 -21.95
CA VAL A 30 2.47 -2.68 -22.13
C VAL A 30 3.07 -3.00 -20.77
N SER A 31 3.48 -4.25 -20.55
CA SER A 31 4.04 -4.69 -19.27
C SER A 31 5.38 -4.01 -18.96
N LEU A 32 5.71 -3.87 -17.66
CA LEU A 32 7.01 -3.35 -17.23
C LEU A 32 8.18 -4.15 -17.86
N VAL A 33 8.05 -5.47 -17.95
CA VAL A 33 9.09 -6.33 -18.56
C VAL A 33 9.28 -6.00 -20.02
N SER A 34 8.19 -5.82 -20.79
CA SER A 34 8.28 -5.44 -22.21
C SER A 34 8.95 -4.08 -22.39
N LEU A 35 8.69 -3.12 -21.48
CA LEU A 35 9.34 -1.81 -21.49
C LEU A 35 10.84 -1.92 -21.22
N LEU A 36 11.24 -2.77 -20.27
CA LEU A 36 12.66 -3.02 -19.97
C LEU A 36 13.36 -3.72 -21.10
N GLN A 37 12.70 -4.71 -21.77
CA GLN A 37 13.24 -5.36 -22.95
C GLN A 37 13.40 -4.39 -24.13
N LEU A 38 12.41 -3.54 -24.38
CA LEU A 38 12.51 -2.48 -25.38
C LEU A 38 13.68 -1.55 -25.07
N ALA A 39 13.81 -1.09 -23.84
CA ALA A 39 14.90 -0.22 -23.41
C ALA A 39 16.27 -0.92 -23.60
N GLN A 40 16.35 -2.22 -23.38
CA GLN A 40 17.56 -3.01 -23.57
C GLN A 40 17.95 -3.12 -25.05
N VAL A 41 16.98 -3.44 -25.93
CA VAL A 41 17.20 -3.55 -27.38
C VAL A 41 17.65 -2.21 -27.96
N GLU A 42 17.01 -1.12 -27.55
CA GLU A 42 17.31 0.23 -28.01
C GLU A 42 18.48 0.90 -27.25
N ALA A 43 19.13 0.17 -26.34
CA ALA A 43 20.23 0.66 -25.49
C ALA A 43 19.91 2.01 -24.85
N VAL A 44 18.68 2.20 -24.38
CA VAL A 44 18.20 3.46 -23.82
C VAL A 44 18.97 3.82 -22.55
N SER A 45 19.48 5.04 -22.46
CA SER A 45 19.89 5.65 -21.20
C SER A 45 18.87 6.72 -20.81
N GLY A 46 18.36 6.65 -19.56
CA GLY A 46 17.32 7.56 -19.11
C GLY A 46 16.53 7.04 -17.93
N TRP A 47 15.26 7.35 -17.87
CA TRP A 47 14.38 6.96 -16.76
C TRP A 47 13.05 6.40 -17.26
N LEU A 48 12.65 5.29 -16.69
CA LEU A 48 11.29 4.76 -16.79
C LEU A 48 10.57 5.09 -15.48
N ARG A 49 9.59 5.99 -15.55
CA ARG A 49 8.81 6.44 -14.40
C ARG A 49 7.41 5.87 -14.47
N VAL A 50 6.94 5.31 -13.36
CA VAL A 50 5.56 4.91 -13.16
C VAL A 50 4.90 5.91 -12.22
N GLU A 51 3.90 6.64 -12.73
CA GLU A 51 3.25 7.74 -12.00
C GLU A 51 2.68 7.27 -10.65
N GLY A 52 3.00 8.04 -9.59
CA GLY A 52 2.54 7.75 -8.23
C GLY A 52 3.19 6.54 -7.55
N ARG A 53 4.10 5.81 -8.23
CA ARG A 53 4.73 4.58 -7.69
C ARG A 53 6.24 4.68 -7.57
N GLY A 54 6.96 4.92 -8.67
CA GLY A 54 8.41 4.93 -8.62
C GLY A 54 9.09 5.17 -9.95
N GLU A 55 10.40 4.97 -9.94
CA GLU A 55 11.28 5.26 -11.07
C GLU A 55 12.40 4.22 -11.20
N ILE A 56 12.73 3.87 -12.43
CA ILE A 56 13.85 3.01 -12.81
C ILE A 56 14.83 3.83 -13.64
N ALA A 57 16.06 3.96 -13.20
CA ALA A 57 17.15 4.48 -14.03
C ALA A 57 17.62 3.40 -15.01
N LEU A 58 17.83 3.78 -16.26
CA LEU A 58 18.30 2.90 -17.34
C LEU A 58 19.66 3.35 -17.82
N LEU A 59 20.64 2.45 -17.84
CA LEU A 59 22.03 2.68 -18.23
C LEU A 59 22.34 1.81 -19.45
N LYS A 60 22.27 2.38 -20.65
CA LYS A 60 22.45 1.65 -21.92
C LYS A 60 21.57 0.38 -22.00
N GLY A 61 20.30 0.54 -21.65
CA GLY A 61 19.32 -0.54 -21.63
C GLY A 61 19.34 -1.45 -20.41
N HIS A 62 20.29 -1.28 -19.50
CA HIS A 62 20.35 -2.05 -18.26
C HIS A 62 19.68 -1.31 -17.11
N VAL A 63 19.04 -2.06 -16.22
CA VAL A 63 18.47 -1.50 -15.00
C VAL A 63 19.59 -0.99 -14.10
N GLY A 64 19.51 0.27 -13.74
CA GLY A 64 20.38 0.94 -12.76
C GLY A 64 19.66 1.05 -11.41
N SER A 65 19.66 2.24 -10.82
CA SER A 65 18.95 2.45 -9.57
C SER A 65 17.43 2.37 -9.76
N VAL A 66 16.74 1.79 -8.79
CA VAL A 66 15.29 1.66 -8.75
C VAL A 66 14.77 2.19 -7.43
N VAL A 67 13.67 2.93 -7.46
CA VAL A 67 12.98 3.44 -6.27
C VAL A 67 11.49 3.23 -6.43
N CYS A 68 10.83 2.70 -5.40
CA CYS A 68 9.38 2.54 -5.31
C CYS A 68 8.91 2.85 -3.89
N GLY A 69 8.25 3.99 -3.69
CA GLY A 69 7.89 4.44 -2.36
C GLY A 69 9.10 4.54 -1.43
N ARG A 70 9.17 3.69 -0.41
CA ARG A 70 10.32 3.60 0.53
C ARG A 70 11.33 2.52 0.15
N LEU A 71 11.03 1.72 -0.86
CA LEU A 71 11.89 0.64 -1.32
C LEU A 71 12.93 1.16 -2.31
N SER A 72 14.07 0.49 -2.38
CA SER A 72 15.14 0.75 -3.35
C SER A 72 15.74 -0.55 -3.91
N GLY A 73 16.43 -0.45 -5.04
CA GLY A 73 17.11 -1.58 -5.66
C GLY A 73 16.16 -2.70 -6.10
N VAL A 74 16.55 -3.96 -5.83
CA VAL A 74 15.83 -5.17 -6.28
C VAL A 74 14.43 -5.26 -5.70
N GLU A 75 14.23 -4.87 -4.44
CA GLU A 75 12.91 -4.88 -3.81
C GLU A 75 11.96 -3.85 -4.44
N ALA A 76 12.47 -2.66 -4.76
CA ALA A 76 11.71 -1.65 -5.48
C ALA A 76 11.34 -2.10 -6.89
N LEU A 77 12.24 -2.81 -7.59
CA LEU A 77 11.97 -3.37 -8.90
C LEU A 77 10.88 -4.45 -8.82
N ARG A 78 10.96 -5.34 -7.83
CA ARG A 78 9.96 -6.37 -7.56
C ARG A 78 8.58 -5.75 -7.31
N GLU A 79 8.51 -4.71 -6.48
CA GLU A 79 7.27 -4.01 -6.18
C GLU A 79 6.70 -3.31 -7.43
N LEU A 80 7.51 -2.61 -8.21
CA LEU A 80 7.06 -1.98 -9.46
C LEU A 80 6.54 -3.01 -10.48
N ALA A 81 7.21 -4.16 -10.59
CA ALA A 81 6.83 -5.22 -11.52
C ALA A 81 5.60 -6.01 -11.06
N PHE A 82 5.27 -5.99 -9.78
CA PHE A 82 4.06 -6.57 -9.24
C PHE A 82 2.80 -5.92 -9.80
N HIS A 83 2.85 -4.61 -10.09
CA HIS A 83 1.71 -3.87 -10.60
C HIS A 83 1.54 -4.03 -12.12
N ASP A 84 0.30 -4.25 -12.54
CA ASP A 84 -0.11 -4.40 -13.94
C ASP A 84 -0.87 -3.19 -14.49
N ARG A 85 -0.91 -2.08 -13.73
CA ARG A 85 -1.58 -0.84 -14.12
C ARG A 85 -0.85 0.38 -13.59
N GLY A 86 -1.00 1.48 -14.29
CA GLY A 86 -0.42 2.78 -13.94
C GLY A 86 0.19 3.43 -15.18
N ARG A 87 0.09 4.75 -15.24
CA ARG A 87 0.71 5.50 -16.32
C ARG A 87 2.22 5.46 -16.21
N PHE A 88 2.90 5.31 -17.32
CA PHE A 88 4.35 5.37 -17.38
C PHE A 88 4.84 6.40 -18.39
N VAL A 89 6.07 6.87 -18.15
CA VAL A 89 6.84 7.69 -19.08
C VAL A 89 8.25 7.12 -19.15
N LEU A 90 8.70 6.78 -20.36
CA LEU A 90 10.10 6.47 -20.67
C LEU A 90 10.73 7.71 -21.29
N ALA A 91 11.76 8.23 -20.65
CA ALA A 91 12.44 9.43 -21.11
C ALA A 91 13.95 9.19 -21.23
N ARG A 92 14.56 9.71 -22.29
CA ARG A 92 16.01 9.69 -22.49
C ARG A 92 16.69 10.73 -21.61
N GLY A 93 17.87 10.41 -21.09
CA GLY A 93 18.69 11.31 -20.27
C GLY A 93 19.94 10.60 -19.78
N GLU A 94 20.63 11.23 -18.86
CA GLU A 94 21.90 10.73 -18.29
C GLU A 94 21.70 10.42 -16.80
N PRO A 95 21.21 9.23 -16.44
CA PRO A 95 21.15 8.82 -15.04
C PRO A 95 22.55 8.59 -14.50
N ALA A 96 22.77 9.01 -13.26
CA ALA A 96 23.98 8.71 -12.53
C ALA A 96 23.81 7.39 -11.75
N GLY A 97 24.91 6.66 -11.56
CA GLY A 97 24.96 5.46 -10.73
C GLY A 97 25.39 4.21 -11.47
N ASP A 98 25.44 3.10 -10.73
CA ASP A 98 25.85 1.80 -11.23
C ASP A 98 24.62 0.98 -11.66
N ARG A 99 24.89 -0.13 -12.37
CA ARG A 99 23.85 -1.10 -12.75
C ARG A 99 23.31 -1.79 -11.49
N CYS A 100 22.03 -2.01 -11.44
CA CYS A 100 21.42 -2.93 -10.49
C CYS A 100 21.97 -4.34 -10.81
N GLY A 101 22.58 -5.00 -9.85
CA GLY A 101 23.33 -6.25 -10.08
C GLY A 101 22.54 -7.37 -10.77
N ASP A 102 23.05 -8.60 -10.80
CA ASP A 102 22.57 -9.72 -11.62
C ASP A 102 21.18 -10.26 -11.26
N ASN A 103 20.52 -9.72 -10.24
CA ASN A 103 19.25 -10.22 -9.71
C ASN A 103 17.98 -9.64 -10.39
N VAL A 104 18.11 -8.84 -11.45
CA VAL A 104 16.97 -8.18 -12.12
C VAL A 104 15.96 -9.21 -12.65
N THR A 105 16.44 -10.23 -13.37
CA THR A 105 15.56 -11.29 -13.94
C THR A 105 14.83 -12.03 -12.83
N PHE A 106 15.55 -12.39 -11.75
CA PHE A 106 14.94 -13.06 -10.60
C PHE A 106 13.85 -12.19 -9.96
N ALA A 107 14.13 -10.90 -9.73
CA ALA A 107 13.15 -9.97 -9.15
C ALA A 107 11.87 -9.84 -10.00
N LEU A 108 12.02 -9.79 -11.32
CA LEU A 108 10.89 -9.74 -12.24
C LEU A 108 10.06 -11.03 -12.20
N MET A 109 10.72 -12.19 -12.25
CA MET A 109 10.03 -13.49 -12.14
C MET A 109 9.31 -13.65 -10.81
N ASP A 110 9.95 -13.25 -9.72
CA ASP A 110 9.38 -13.33 -8.38
C ASP A 110 8.17 -12.38 -8.22
N ALA A 111 8.24 -11.18 -8.79
CA ALA A 111 7.10 -10.27 -8.82
C ALA A 111 5.86 -10.88 -9.49
N TYR A 112 6.04 -11.60 -10.60
CA TYR A 112 4.94 -12.30 -11.27
C TYR A 112 4.41 -13.46 -10.43
N ARG A 113 5.29 -14.23 -9.81
CA ARG A 113 4.90 -15.28 -8.85
C ARG A 113 4.04 -14.70 -7.73
N LEU A 114 4.50 -13.61 -7.11
CA LEU A 114 3.77 -12.94 -6.02
C LEU A 114 2.44 -12.37 -6.49
N ARG A 115 2.35 -11.85 -7.70
CA ARG A 115 1.09 -11.39 -8.27
C ARG A 115 0.09 -12.53 -8.46
N ASP A 116 0.55 -13.70 -8.88
CA ASP A 116 -0.32 -14.87 -9.01
C ASP A 116 -0.74 -15.42 -7.63
N GLU A 117 0.16 -15.39 -6.64
CA GLU A 117 -0.19 -15.72 -5.26
C GLU A 117 -1.18 -14.70 -4.67
N TRP A 118 -1.02 -13.41 -4.96
CA TRP A 118 -1.97 -12.39 -4.56
C TRP A 118 -3.38 -12.68 -5.09
N LYS A 119 -3.53 -13.03 -6.36
CA LYS A 119 -4.83 -13.41 -6.94
C LYS A 119 -5.50 -14.56 -6.19
N ARG A 120 -4.71 -15.44 -5.58
CA ARG A 120 -5.21 -16.59 -4.78
C ARG A 120 -5.49 -16.22 -3.34
N LEU A 121 -4.79 -15.22 -2.81
CA LEU A 121 -4.85 -14.81 -1.40
C LEU A 121 -5.78 -13.62 -1.17
N ALA A 122 -5.96 -12.76 -2.15
CA ALA A 122 -6.71 -11.51 -2.00
C ALA A 122 -8.10 -11.73 -1.40
N ASP A 123 -8.83 -12.73 -1.91
CA ASP A 123 -10.17 -13.09 -1.45
C ASP A 123 -10.16 -14.15 -0.33
N ALA A 124 -8.97 -14.55 0.13
CA ALA A 124 -8.87 -15.50 1.22
C ALA A 124 -9.12 -14.79 2.56
N VAL A 125 -9.97 -15.41 3.36
CA VAL A 125 -10.13 -15.06 4.78
C VAL A 125 -9.07 -15.81 5.55
N LEU A 126 -8.23 -15.08 6.27
CA LEU A 126 -7.13 -15.61 7.06
C LEU A 126 -7.40 -15.40 8.55
N ARG A 127 -6.91 -16.32 9.38
CA ARG A 127 -7.01 -16.24 10.82
C ARG A 127 -5.69 -16.66 11.45
N ARG A 128 -5.33 -16.08 12.59
CA ARG A 128 -4.21 -16.55 13.41
C ARG A 128 -4.53 -17.91 14.03
N VAL A 129 -3.48 -18.73 14.19
CA VAL A 129 -3.55 -19.99 14.93
C VAL A 129 -3.01 -19.72 16.34
N ASP A 130 -3.88 -19.74 17.35
CA ASP A 130 -3.54 -19.36 18.74
C ASP A 130 -2.46 -20.26 19.36
N GLU A 131 -2.40 -21.52 18.97
CA GLU A 131 -1.41 -22.50 19.44
C GLU A 131 0.02 -22.20 18.92
N ARG A 132 0.14 -21.36 17.89
CA ARG A 132 1.40 -20.95 17.28
C ARG A 132 1.49 -19.43 17.29
N PRO A 133 1.93 -18.83 18.41
CA PRO A 133 1.95 -17.39 18.53
C PRO A 133 2.84 -16.78 17.43
N TRP A 134 2.30 -15.81 16.72
CA TRP A 134 3.05 -15.00 15.76
C TRP A 134 4.14 -14.22 16.51
N LYS A 135 5.38 -14.35 16.04
CA LYS A 135 6.48 -13.52 16.54
C LYS A 135 6.63 -12.33 15.61
N PRO A 136 6.47 -11.10 16.10
CA PRO A 136 6.70 -9.91 15.30
C PRO A 136 8.09 -9.94 14.67
N THR A 137 8.15 -9.62 13.39
CA THR A 137 9.39 -9.59 12.60
C THR A 137 9.92 -8.15 12.41
N GLY A 138 9.12 -7.13 12.83
CA GLY A 138 9.37 -5.72 12.55
C GLY A 138 8.98 -5.33 11.12
N GLY A 139 8.35 -6.25 10.37
CA GLY A 139 7.94 -6.05 8.98
C GLY A 139 6.55 -5.44 8.82
N PRO A 140 6.21 -5.05 7.57
CA PRO A 140 4.93 -4.39 7.27
C PRO A 140 3.71 -5.31 7.43
N PHE A 141 3.91 -6.63 7.56
CA PHE A 141 2.84 -7.60 7.77
C PHE A 141 2.43 -7.73 9.24
N ASP A 142 3.31 -7.38 10.18
CA ASP A 142 3.04 -7.56 11.61
C ASP A 142 1.75 -6.88 12.09
N PRO A 143 1.45 -5.63 11.73
CA PRO A 143 0.17 -5.00 12.10
C PRO A 143 -1.03 -5.72 11.50
N ILE A 144 -0.89 -6.26 10.28
CA ILE A 144 -1.96 -6.95 9.56
C ILE A 144 -2.29 -8.27 10.26
N VAL A 145 -1.27 -9.00 10.75
CA VAL A 145 -1.47 -10.27 11.48
C VAL A 145 -2.35 -10.07 12.71
N LEU A 146 -2.24 -8.93 13.39
CA LEU A 146 -3.07 -8.62 14.55
C LEU A 146 -4.54 -8.44 14.20
N GLU A 147 -4.84 -8.09 12.95
CA GLU A 147 -6.19 -7.86 12.44
C GLU A 147 -6.81 -9.08 11.73
N LEU A 148 -6.08 -10.19 11.64
CA LEU A 148 -6.58 -11.44 11.03
C LEU A 148 -7.59 -12.11 11.95
N ASP A 149 -8.84 -11.72 11.81
CA ASP A 149 -9.97 -12.14 12.64
C ASP A 149 -10.73 -13.37 12.11
N GLY A 150 -10.35 -13.87 10.95
CA GLY A 150 -11.06 -14.97 10.28
C GLY A 150 -12.38 -14.54 9.62
N GLN A 151 -12.62 -13.26 9.42
CA GLN A 151 -13.84 -12.72 8.83
C GLN A 151 -13.57 -11.88 7.59
N ARG A 152 -12.56 -10.98 7.64
CA ARG A 152 -12.16 -10.11 6.53
C ARG A 152 -11.21 -10.82 5.58
N THR A 153 -11.34 -10.50 4.30
CA THR A 153 -10.39 -10.96 3.28
C THR A 153 -9.06 -10.22 3.39
N LEU A 154 -8.00 -10.81 2.83
CA LEU A 154 -6.70 -10.13 2.84
C LEU A 154 -6.73 -8.82 2.05
N SER A 155 -7.50 -8.73 0.97
CA SER A 155 -7.67 -7.48 0.19
C SER A 155 -8.46 -6.39 0.92
N GLU A 156 -9.26 -6.74 1.91
CA GLU A 156 -9.91 -5.75 2.79
C GLU A 156 -8.96 -5.19 3.86
N LEU A 157 -7.88 -5.91 4.17
CA LEU A 157 -6.89 -5.53 5.17
C LEU A 157 -5.65 -4.86 4.56
N VAL A 158 -5.34 -5.18 3.30
CA VAL A 158 -4.13 -4.75 2.61
C VAL A 158 -4.49 -4.00 1.35
N ASP A 159 -4.10 -2.74 1.28
CA ASP A 159 -4.13 -1.98 0.03
C ASP A 159 -2.85 -2.30 -0.77
N PRO A 160 -2.95 -3.00 -1.91
CA PRO A 160 -1.78 -3.31 -2.72
C PRO A 160 -1.10 -2.06 -3.30
N ASP A 161 -1.76 -0.91 -3.30
CA ASP A 161 -1.22 0.35 -3.83
C ASP A 161 -0.31 1.10 -2.83
N LEU A 162 -0.14 0.59 -1.60
CA LEU A 162 0.76 1.19 -0.60
C LEU A 162 2.27 1.04 -0.90
N GLY A 163 2.65 0.35 -1.98
CA GLY A 163 4.05 0.20 -2.39
C GLY A 163 4.87 -0.74 -1.50
N ILE A 164 4.20 -1.68 -0.82
CA ILE A 164 4.79 -2.72 0.03
C ILE A 164 4.09 -4.08 -0.16
N ALA A 165 3.28 -4.21 -1.22
CA ALA A 165 2.44 -5.38 -1.41
C ALA A 165 3.25 -6.69 -1.50
N THR A 166 4.39 -6.66 -2.19
CA THR A 166 5.24 -7.84 -2.33
C THR A 166 5.82 -8.31 -1.00
N LEU A 167 6.18 -7.41 -0.10
CA LEU A 167 6.68 -7.75 1.23
C LEU A 167 5.59 -8.36 2.11
N VAL A 168 4.38 -7.82 2.03
CA VAL A 168 3.21 -8.33 2.79
C VAL A 168 2.83 -9.72 2.31
N ILE A 169 2.80 -9.95 0.99
CA ILE A 169 2.45 -11.24 0.41
C ILE A 169 3.48 -12.32 0.78
N ASP A 170 4.78 -12.00 0.67
CA ASP A 170 5.85 -12.93 1.09
C ASP A 170 5.69 -13.31 2.56
N ALA A 171 5.51 -12.34 3.44
CA ALA A 171 5.33 -12.58 4.87
C ALA A 171 4.05 -13.40 5.16
N ALA A 172 2.95 -13.17 4.42
CA ALA A 172 1.73 -13.96 4.53
C ALA A 172 1.94 -15.41 4.09
N LEU A 173 2.66 -15.64 2.99
CA LEU A 173 3.00 -16.98 2.51
C LEU A 173 3.88 -17.73 3.51
N ASP A 174 4.87 -17.06 4.09
CA ASP A 174 5.72 -17.65 5.10
C ASP A 174 4.94 -17.98 6.39
N ALA A 175 4.07 -17.07 6.83
CA ALA A 175 3.20 -17.32 7.97
C ALA A 175 2.25 -18.52 7.75
N LEU A 176 1.72 -18.69 6.52
CA LEU A 176 0.94 -19.86 6.12
C LEU A 176 1.77 -21.15 6.15
N ARG A 177 3.00 -21.12 5.60
CA ARG A 177 3.90 -22.30 5.61
C ARG A 177 4.28 -22.72 7.02
N LEU A 178 4.51 -21.76 7.90
CA LEU A 178 4.82 -22.01 9.31
C LEU A 178 3.59 -22.43 10.13
N GLY A 179 2.39 -22.32 9.55
CA GLY A 179 1.12 -22.58 10.23
C GLY A 179 0.82 -21.57 11.34
N ALA A 180 1.42 -20.39 11.32
CA ALA A 180 1.11 -19.30 12.23
C ALA A 180 -0.22 -18.62 11.90
N ILE A 181 -0.62 -18.70 10.64
CA ILE A 181 -1.94 -18.32 10.15
C ILE A 181 -2.50 -19.45 9.30
N GLU A 182 -3.82 -19.49 9.16
CA GLU A 182 -4.52 -20.47 8.33
C GLU A 182 -5.61 -19.83 7.49
N ARG A 183 -5.99 -20.50 6.40
CA ARG A 183 -7.15 -20.13 5.60
C ARG A 183 -8.42 -20.63 6.26
N VAL A 184 -9.40 -19.75 6.43
CA VAL A 184 -10.73 -20.16 6.93
C VAL A 184 -11.51 -20.78 5.78
N PRO A 185 -11.92 -22.08 5.88
CA PRO A 185 -12.74 -22.73 4.88
C PRO A 185 -14.07 -21.97 4.65
N ALA A 186 -14.56 -21.96 3.43
CA ALA A 186 -15.81 -21.26 3.09
C ALA A 186 -17.00 -21.70 3.98
N ALA A 187 -17.04 -22.99 4.36
CA ALA A 187 -18.04 -23.53 5.27
C ALA A 187 -17.96 -23.01 6.72
N GLN A 188 -16.78 -22.52 7.14
CA GLN A 188 -16.56 -21.94 8.47
C GLN A 188 -16.58 -20.40 8.43
N ARG A 189 -16.61 -19.83 7.23
CA ARG A 189 -16.81 -18.39 7.12
C ARG A 189 -18.18 -18.13 7.74
N ARG A 190 -18.17 -17.46 8.88
CA ARG A 190 -19.39 -16.86 9.38
C ARG A 190 -19.90 -16.02 8.19
N PRO A 191 -21.16 -16.24 7.71
CA PRO A 191 -21.69 -15.41 6.62
C PRO A 191 -21.40 -14.00 7.08
N PRO A 192 -20.73 -13.13 6.27
CA PRO A 192 -20.32 -11.80 6.69
C PRO A 192 -21.52 -11.30 7.44
N ALA A 193 -21.38 -11.20 8.82
CA ALA A 193 -22.52 -10.95 9.69
C ALA A 193 -23.12 -9.78 9.00
N LEU A 194 -24.18 -10.11 8.16
CA LEU A 194 -24.71 -9.26 7.11
C LEU A 194 -24.35 -7.91 7.55
N ALA A 195 -23.18 -7.38 7.00
CA ALA A 195 -22.52 -6.26 7.62
C ALA A 195 -23.64 -5.33 7.72
N ALA A 196 -24.27 -5.38 8.96
CA ALA A 196 -25.68 -5.16 9.18
C ALA A 196 -25.98 -4.01 8.29
N VAL A 197 -26.51 -4.33 7.10
CA VAL A 197 -26.42 -3.50 5.92
C VAL A 197 -26.69 -2.21 6.53
N ASP A 198 -25.60 -1.47 6.78
CA ASP A 198 -25.62 -0.32 7.66
C ASP A 198 -26.59 0.57 6.92
N THR A 199 -27.86 0.16 7.00
CA THR A 199 -29.04 0.84 6.47
C THR A 199 -29.22 2.12 7.25
N GLU A 200 -28.33 2.33 8.26
CA GLU A 200 -28.28 3.58 8.96
C GLU A 200 -27.88 4.65 7.93
N ASP A 201 -28.85 5.45 7.57
CA ASP A 201 -28.69 6.56 6.64
C ASP A 201 -27.46 7.37 7.10
N ILE A 202 -26.57 7.72 6.16
CA ILE A 202 -25.35 8.47 6.47
C ILE A 202 -25.69 9.74 7.25
N ASP A 203 -26.81 10.35 6.94
CA ASP A 203 -27.30 11.55 7.62
C ASP A 203 -27.67 11.25 9.09
N VAL A 204 -28.22 10.06 9.38
CA VAL A 204 -28.47 9.57 10.75
C VAL A 204 -27.15 9.30 11.48
N MET A 205 -26.17 8.69 10.81
CA MET A 205 -24.83 8.48 11.40
C MET A 205 -24.16 9.81 11.76
N VAL A 206 -24.27 10.81 10.90
CA VAL A 206 -23.70 12.15 11.14
C VAL A 206 -24.38 12.82 12.32
N GLU A 207 -25.73 12.75 12.40
CA GLU A 207 -26.46 13.36 13.52
C GLU A 207 -26.15 12.66 14.85
N ARG A 208 -26.07 11.34 14.85
CA ARG A 208 -25.66 10.57 16.03
C ARG A 208 -24.21 10.87 16.45
N GLY A 209 -23.29 11.04 15.47
CA GLY A 209 -21.93 11.51 15.73
C GLY A 209 -21.87 12.88 16.39
N ARG A 210 -22.74 13.81 15.97
CA ARG A 210 -22.89 15.14 16.61
C ARG A 210 -23.43 15.05 18.03
N GLU A 211 -24.38 14.15 18.27
CA GLU A 211 -24.94 13.92 19.61
C GLU A 211 -23.87 13.38 20.55
N LEU A 212 -23.05 12.41 20.10
CA LEU A 212 -21.93 11.89 20.86
C LEU A 212 -20.88 12.97 21.15
N LEU A 213 -20.58 13.84 20.17
CA LEU A 213 -19.72 15.03 20.40
C LEU A 213 -20.30 15.96 21.48
N ARG A 214 -21.62 16.19 21.48
CA ARG A 214 -22.26 17.06 22.51
C ARG A 214 -22.14 16.44 23.91
N ARG A 215 -22.25 15.12 24.00
CA ARG A 215 -22.13 14.35 25.27
C ARG A 215 -20.70 14.18 25.75
N GLY A 216 -19.70 14.53 24.92
CA GLY A 216 -18.29 14.37 25.27
C GLY A 216 -17.73 12.97 25.01
N ASP A 217 -18.49 12.07 24.39
CA ASP A 217 -17.99 10.75 24.00
C ASP A 217 -17.22 10.87 22.67
N LEU A 218 -15.96 11.33 22.79
CA LEU A 218 -15.16 11.70 21.64
C LEU A 218 -14.73 10.46 20.81
N ASP A 219 -14.51 9.32 21.46
CA ASP A 219 -14.06 8.11 20.76
C ASP A 219 -15.18 7.48 19.94
N ALA A 220 -16.37 7.34 20.51
CA ALA A 220 -17.54 6.84 19.79
C ALA A 220 -17.95 7.79 18.65
N ALA A 221 -17.87 9.12 18.88
CA ALA A 221 -18.12 10.12 17.85
C ALA A 221 -17.13 9.98 16.68
N GLU A 222 -15.84 9.80 16.97
CA GLU A 222 -14.82 9.65 15.95
C GLU A 222 -15.05 8.41 15.07
N GLN A 223 -15.30 7.27 15.70
CA GLN A 223 -15.55 6.02 14.98
C GLN A 223 -16.75 6.17 14.02
N LEU A 224 -17.85 6.75 14.51
CA LEU A 224 -19.06 6.90 13.71
C LEU A 224 -18.89 7.89 12.56
N LEU A 225 -18.23 9.04 12.80
CA LEU A 225 -17.97 10.04 11.77
C LEU A 225 -16.94 9.55 10.73
N ARG A 226 -15.95 8.76 11.12
CA ARG A 226 -15.01 8.13 10.16
C ARG A 226 -15.73 7.11 9.27
N ARG A 227 -16.61 6.28 9.83
CA ARG A 227 -17.46 5.36 9.04
C ARG A 227 -18.35 6.13 8.05
N ALA A 228 -18.96 7.24 8.47
CA ALA A 228 -19.73 8.08 7.58
C ALA A 228 -18.86 8.69 6.45
N LEU A 229 -17.63 9.13 6.78
CA LEU A 229 -16.70 9.69 5.80
C LEU A 229 -16.23 8.64 4.77
N THR A 230 -16.02 7.38 5.16
CA THR A 230 -15.68 6.29 4.23
C THR A 230 -16.80 6.09 3.18
N ARG A 231 -18.05 6.33 3.54
CA ARG A 231 -19.20 6.19 2.63
C ARG A 231 -19.44 7.44 1.76
N ARG A 232 -19.09 8.64 2.25
CA ARG A 232 -19.12 9.91 1.50
C ARG A 232 -17.78 10.64 1.63
N PRO A 233 -16.73 10.26 0.87
CA PRO A 233 -15.36 10.80 0.99
C PRO A 233 -15.33 12.23 0.57
N GLY A 234 -16.07 13.07 0.40
CA GLY A 234 -16.04 14.50 0.03
C GLY A 234 -17.01 15.35 0.86
N ASP A 235 -17.71 14.73 1.80
CA ASP A 235 -18.75 15.42 2.57
C ASP A 235 -18.12 16.44 3.53
N ARG A 236 -18.39 17.72 3.26
CA ARG A 236 -17.86 18.85 4.03
C ARG A 236 -18.38 18.86 5.47
N VAL A 237 -19.60 18.39 5.69
CA VAL A 237 -20.25 18.38 7.01
C VAL A 237 -19.55 17.36 7.91
N ILE A 238 -19.28 16.17 7.39
CA ILE A 238 -18.54 15.13 8.13
C ILE A 238 -17.13 15.59 8.46
N GLN A 239 -16.41 16.17 7.48
CA GLN A 239 -15.07 16.73 7.70
C GLN A 239 -15.07 17.86 8.74
N GLN A 240 -16.07 18.71 8.74
CA GLN A 240 -16.22 19.79 9.74
C GLN A 240 -16.43 19.24 11.15
N ASN A 241 -17.23 18.19 11.29
CA ASN A 241 -17.45 17.53 12.59
C ASN A 241 -16.18 16.84 13.11
N LEU A 242 -15.42 16.19 12.24
CA LEU A 242 -14.11 15.61 12.61
C LEU A 242 -13.09 16.67 13.03
N ARG A 243 -13.08 17.84 12.38
CA ARG A 243 -12.24 18.98 12.80
C ARG A 243 -12.68 19.56 14.16
N ALA A 244 -13.99 19.59 14.43
CA ALA A 244 -14.51 20.01 15.73
C ALA A 244 -14.13 19.04 16.85
N LEU A 245 -14.16 17.73 16.56
CA LEU A 245 -13.70 16.68 17.45
C LEU A 245 -12.20 16.84 17.80
N ALA A 246 -11.35 17.00 16.78
CA ALA A 246 -9.91 17.19 16.99
C ALA A 246 -9.62 18.38 17.91
N ARG A 247 -10.32 19.51 17.72
CA ARG A 247 -10.17 20.68 18.59
C ARG A 247 -10.59 20.43 20.04
N ARG A 248 -11.63 19.63 20.26
CA ARG A 248 -12.07 19.28 21.63
C ARG A 248 -11.07 18.37 22.33
N ARG A 249 -10.51 17.38 21.63
CA ARG A 249 -9.44 16.51 22.19
C ARG A 249 -8.25 17.33 22.67
N THR A 250 -7.74 18.24 21.82
CA THR A 250 -6.60 19.09 22.23
C THR A 250 -6.93 19.99 23.41
N ALA A 251 -8.18 20.40 23.59
CA ALA A 251 -8.60 21.18 24.75
C ALA A 251 -8.64 20.32 26.02
N THR A 252 -9.17 19.09 25.95
CA THR A 252 -9.23 18.16 27.07
C THR A 252 -7.82 17.75 27.53
N ASP A 253 -6.92 17.43 26.60
CA ASP A 253 -5.53 17.08 26.90
C ASP A 253 -4.77 18.22 27.57
N ALA A 254 -5.12 19.48 27.26
CA ALA A 254 -4.52 20.68 27.87
C ALA A 254 -5.05 20.97 29.31
N GLU A 255 -6.24 20.49 29.64
CA GLU A 255 -6.83 20.60 30.97
C GLU A 255 -6.30 19.53 31.93
N ASP A 256 -6.06 18.30 31.43
CA ASP A 256 -5.51 17.19 32.23
C ASP A 256 -4.03 17.36 32.57
N HIS A 257 -3.32 18.29 31.94
CA HIS A 257 -1.90 18.60 32.17
C HIS A 257 -1.71 19.87 33.03
N ARG A 258 -2.75 20.42 33.67
CA ARG A 258 -2.69 21.53 34.61
C ARG A 258 -2.97 21.10 36.06
#